data_f7115e7932e86068b264423439472c2b
#
_entry.id   f7115e7932e86068b264423439472c2b
#
_cell.length_a   1.000
_cell.length_b   1.000
_cell.length_c   1.000
_cell.angle_alpha   90.00
_cell.angle_beta   90.00
_cell.angle_gamma   90.00
#
_symmetry.space_group_name_H-M   'P 1'
#
loop_
_entity.id
_entity.type
_entity.pdbx_description
1 polymer ?
#
loop_
_entity_poly.entity_id
_entity_poly.type
_entity_poly.pdbx_seq_one_letter_code
_entity_poly.pdbx_strand_id
1 'polypeptide(L)'
;MDEQACVYMMASARNGTVYLGSTVNLAKRVWEHRNGVVAGFTKKYGCTLLVWYEMVGSWEAARQRELQMKEWKRDWKLREIEGFNPDWEDLYDRIAQP
;
A
#
# COMPACT_ATOMS: atom_id res chain seq x y z
N MET A 1 13.60 -1.06 16.55
CA MET A 1 13.25 -1.50 15.19
C MET A 1 13.39 -0.33 14.25
N ASP A 2 14.07 -0.53 13.15
CA ASP A 2 14.33 0.55 12.21
C ASP A 2 13.09 0.88 11.41
N GLU A 3 12.71 2.14 11.39
CA GLU A 3 11.66 2.61 10.52
C GLU A 3 12.19 2.68 9.09
N GLN A 4 11.38 2.27 8.15
CA GLN A 4 11.77 2.28 6.75
C GLN A 4 10.66 2.91 5.91
N ALA A 5 10.99 3.99 5.24
CA ALA A 5 10.03 4.70 4.40
C ALA A 5 9.64 3.86 3.20
N CYS A 6 8.36 3.86 2.87
CA CYS A 6 7.87 3.12 1.72
C CYS A 6 6.59 3.74 1.15
N VAL A 7 6.31 3.35 -0.08
CA VAL A 7 5.04 3.61 -0.76
C VAL A 7 4.32 2.27 -0.84
N TYR A 8 3.01 2.27 -0.69
CA TYR A 8 2.25 1.02 -0.67
C TYR A 8 0.88 1.20 -1.30
N MET A 9 0.29 0.08 -1.74
CA MET A 9 -1.08 0.08 -2.23
C MET A 9 -1.91 -0.97 -1.49
N MET A 10 -3.09 -0.53 -1.04
CA MET A 10 -4.09 -1.40 -0.44
C MET A 10 -5.22 -1.60 -1.44
N ALA A 11 -5.88 -2.74 -1.42
CA ALA A 11 -7.00 -3.01 -2.30
C ALA A 11 -8.16 -3.62 -1.54
N SER A 12 -9.38 -3.41 -2.05
CA SER A 12 -10.58 -4.03 -1.49
C SER A 12 -10.72 -5.48 -1.93
N ALA A 13 -10.23 -5.82 -3.11
CA ALA A 13 -10.25 -7.15 -3.69
C ALA A 13 -9.39 -7.12 -4.95
N ARG A 14 -9.17 -8.28 -5.57
CA ARG A 14 -8.50 -8.34 -6.87
C ARG A 14 -9.26 -7.47 -7.86
N ASN A 15 -8.53 -6.56 -8.53
CA ASN A 15 -9.09 -5.60 -9.49
C ASN A 15 -10.12 -4.65 -8.86
N GLY A 16 -10.15 -4.55 -7.54
CA GLY A 16 -11.07 -3.67 -6.83
C GLY A 16 -10.55 -2.27 -6.65
N THR A 17 -11.10 -1.58 -5.65
CA THR A 17 -10.66 -0.23 -5.31
C THR A 17 -9.24 -0.27 -4.74
N VAL A 18 -8.40 0.65 -5.20
CA VAL A 18 -6.99 0.73 -4.79
C VAL A 18 -6.73 2.04 -4.07
N TYR A 19 -6.05 1.96 -2.93
CA TYR A 19 -5.58 3.11 -2.17
C TYR A 19 -4.06 3.15 -2.22
N LEU A 20 -3.50 4.32 -2.50
CA LEU A 20 -2.06 4.55 -2.55
C LEU A 20 -1.66 5.45 -1.39
N GLY A 21 -0.64 5.06 -0.63
CA GLY A 21 -0.15 5.83 0.49
C GLY A 21 1.35 5.69 0.70
N SER A 22 1.88 6.43 1.67
CA SER A 22 3.27 6.32 2.09
C SER A 22 3.34 6.29 3.62
N THR A 23 4.39 5.64 4.15
CA THR A 23 4.55 5.49 5.59
C THR A 23 6.02 5.21 5.92
N VAL A 24 6.39 5.39 7.18
CA VAL A 24 7.70 4.96 7.70
C VAL A 24 7.58 3.67 8.51
N ASN A 25 6.39 3.11 8.64
CA ASN A 25 6.17 1.85 9.34
C ASN A 25 5.04 1.09 8.65
N LEU A 26 5.40 0.28 7.67
CA LEU A 26 4.43 -0.39 6.82
C LEU A 26 3.54 -1.37 7.60
N ALA A 27 4.14 -2.21 8.45
CA ALA A 27 3.37 -3.20 9.19
C ALA A 27 2.30 -2.55 10.08
N LYS A 28 2.67 -1.48 10.79
CA LYS A 28 1.73 -0.75 11.63
C LYS A 28 0.62 -0.11 10.81
N ARG A 29 0.98 0.55 9.71
CA ARG A 29 0.01 1.25 8.87
C ARG A 29 -0.98 0.27 8.23
N VAL A 30 -0.51 -0.87 7.74
CA VAL A 30 -1.38 -1.88 7.15
C VAL A 30 -2.30 -2.48 8.21
N TRP A 31 -1.78 -2.73 9.41
CA TRP A 31 -2.61 -3.21 10.52
C TRP A 31 -3.75 -2.23 10.80
N GLU A 32 -3.43 -0.94 10.82
CA GLU A 32 -4.44 0.11 11.06
C GLU A 32 -5.52 0.11 9.98
N HIS A 33 -5.13 -0.03 8.71
CA HIS A 33 -6.10 -0.10 7.62
C HIS A 33 -6.98 -1.35 7.74
N ARG A 34 -6.38 -2.49 8.06
CA ARG A 34 -7.12 -3.76 8.17
C ARG A 34 -8.15 -3.73 9.29
N ASN A 35 -7.86 -3.00 10.34
CA ASN A 35 -8.73 -2.94 11.53
C ASN A 35 -9.63 -1.71 11.56
N GLY A 36 -9.65 -0.94 10.48
CA GLY A 36 -10.53 0.22 10.37
C GLY A 36 -10.21 1.34 11.34
N VAL A 37 -8.97 1.39 11.84
CA VAL A 37 -8.52 2.44 12.77
C VAL A 37 -8.34 3.76 12.03
N VAL A 38 -7.89 3.69 10.76
CA VAL A 38 -7.71 4.88 9.94
C VAL A 38 -9.03 5.23 9.28
N ALA A 39 -9.57 6.40 9.62
CA ALA A 39 -10.81 6.88 8.99
C ALA A 39 -10.53 7.29 7.54
N GLY A 40 -11.58 7.32 6.72
CA GLY A 40 -11.49 7.83 5.37
C GLY A 40 -11.59 6.74 4.30
N PHE A 41 -10.82 6.91 3.22
CA PHE A 41 -10.95 6.14 1.99
C PHE A 41 -10.86 4.61 2.21
N THR A 42 -9.81 4.14 2.90
CA THR A 42 -9.60 2.70 3.06
C THR A 42 -10.71 2.03 3.87
N LYS A 43 -11.19 2.72 4.90
CA LYS A 43 -12.30 2.22 5.72
C LYS A 43 -13.59 2.21 4.92
N LYS A 44 -13.86 3.30 4.19
CA LYS A 44 -15.08 3.45 3.39
C LYS A 44 -15.21 2.38 2.31
N TYR A 45 -14.11 2.07 1.64
CA TYR A 45 -14.13 1.14 0.50
C TYR A 45 -13.61 -0.25 0.83
N GLY A 46 -13.30 -0.52 2.10
CA GLY A 46 -12.85 -1.84 2.52
C GLY A 46 -11.50 -2.26 1.95
N CYS A 47 -10.57 -1.31 1.79
CA CYS A 47 -9.24 -1.60 1.27
C CYS A 47 -8.36 -2.21 2.36
N THR A 48 -8.50 -3.51 2.59
CA THR A 48 -7.83 -4.23 3.67
C THR A 48 -6.68 -5.12 3.22
N LEU A 49 -6.51 -5.34 1.91
CA LEU A 49 -5.45 -6.20 1.38
C LEU A 49 -4.24 -5.35 1.02
N LEU A 50 -3.06 -5.73 1.51
CA LEU A 50 -1.81 -5.11 1.05
C LEU A 50 -1.39 -5.83 -0.21
N VAL A 51 -1.42 -5.15 -1.35
CA VAL A 51 -1.17 -5.79 -2.64
C VAL A 51 0.14 -5.36 -3.30
N TRP A 52 0.76 -4.28 -2.83
CA TRP A 52 2.00 -3.78 -3.40
C TRP A 52 2.72 -2.86 -2.42
N TYR A 53 4.05 -2.90 -2.41
CA TYR A 53 4.85 -1.92 -1.68
C TYR A 53 6.23 -1.79 -2.29
N GLU A 54 6.87 -0.63 -2.05
CA GLU A 54 8.21 -0.32 -2.53
C GLU A 54 8.94 0.42 -1.42
N MET A 55 10.05 -0.13 -0.96
CA MET A 55 10.90 0.54 0.02
C MET A 55 11.73 1.59 -0.67
N VAL A 56 11.84 2.76 -0.04
CA VAL A 56 12.63 3.88 -0.57
C VAL A 56 13.57 4.40 0.51
N GLY A 57 14.49 5.30 0.12
CA GLY A 57 15.59 5.69 0.98
C GLY A 57 15.25 6.69 2.08
N SER A 58 14.14 7.42 1.96
CA SER A 58 13.78 8.46 2.92
C SER A 58 12.28 8.74 2.89
N TRP A 59 11.79 9.41 3.92
CA TRP A 59 10.40 9.87 3.96
C TRP A 59 10.09 10.80 2.79
N GLU A 60 11.02 11.71 2.48
CA GLU A 60 10.83 12.63 1.37
C GLU A 60 10.71 11.90 0.03
N ALA A 61 11.54 10.87 -0.16
CA ALA A 61 11.47 10.04 -1.37
C ALA A 61 10.13 9.30 -1.45
N ALA A 62 9.64 8.80 -0.32
CA ALA A 62 8.35 8.12 -0.27
C ALA A 62 7.21 9.08 -0.65
N ARG A 63 7.23 10.28 -0.10
CA ARG A 63 6.21 11.29 -0.43
C ARG A 63 6.25 11.69 -1.89
N GLN A 64 7.43 11.89 -2.44
CA GLN A 64 7.58 12.23 -3.86
C GLN A 64 7.05 11.10 -4.75
N ARG A 65 7.40 9.86 -4.41
CA ARG A 65 6.95 8.70 -5.17
C ARG A 65 5.43 8.55 -5.11
N GLU A 66 4.85 8.74 -3.93
CA GLU A 66 3.40 8.70 -3.77
C GLU A 66 2.72 9.75 -4.65
N LEU A 67 3.19 10.99 -4.62
CA LEU A 67 2.62 12.08 -5.42
C LEU A 67 2.75 11.78 -6.91
N GLN A 68 3.90 11.24 -7.34
CA GLN A 68 4.13 10.85 -8.71
C GLN A 68 3.14 9.77 -9.16
N MET A 69 2.97 8.73 -8.33
CA MET A 69 2.09 7.61 -8.66
C MET A 69 0.61 8.01 -8.62
N LYS A 70 0.24 9.01 -7.83
CA LYS A 70 -1.14 9.51 -7.83
C LYS A 70 -1.56 10.11 -9.16
N GLU A 71 -0.60 10.58 -9.96
CA GLU A 71 -0.86 11.09 -11.30
C GLU A 71 -1.04 9.98 -12.34
N TRP A 72 -0.68 8.75 -11.98
CA TRP A 72 -0.80 7.61 -12.89
C TRP A 72 -2.28 7.27 -13.16
N LYS A 73 -2.56 6.85 -14.39
CA LYS A 73 -3.84 6.25 -14.71
C LYS A 73 -3.99 4.94 -13.93
N ARG A 74 -5.25 4.56 -13.69
CA ARG A 74 -5.55 3.32 -12.96
C ARG A 74 -4.84 2.12 -13.56
N ASP A 75 -4.82 1.99 -14.88
CA ASP A 75 -4.18 0.84 -15.56
C ASP A 75 -2.71 0.70 -15.20
N TRP A 76 -2.01 1.81 -15.03
CA TRP A 76 -0.59 1.78 -14.66
C TRP A 76 -0.40 1.25 -13.23
N LYS A 77 -1.28 1.65 -12.33
CA LYS A 77 -1.25 1.14 -10.95
C LYS A 77 -1.52 -0.35 -10.93
N LEU A 78 -2.50 -0.82 -11.70
CA LEU A 78 -2.82 -2.24 -11.77
C LEU A 78 -1.67 -3.06 -12.34
N ARG A 79 -0.99 -2.55 -13.36
CA ARG A 79 0.20 -3.22 -13.92
C ARG A 79 1.32 -3.33 -12.90
N GLU A 80 1.52 -2.28 -12.13
CA GLU A 80 2.56 -2.28 -11.09
C GLU A 80 2.26 -3.35 -10.04
N ILE A 81 0.99 -3.45 -9.62
CA ILE A 81 0.56 -4.48 -8.68
C ILE A 81 0.80 -5.86 -9.29
N GLU A 82 0.33 -6.09 -10.50
CA GLU A 82 0.39 -7.42 -11.13
C GLU A 82 1.82 -7.86 -11.44
N GLY A 83 2.72 -6.93 -11.73
CA GLY A 83 4.13 -7.25 -11.91
C GLY A 83 4.80 -7.71 -10.63
N PHE A 84 4.35 -7.22 -9.50
CA PHE A 84 4.90 -7.52 -8.17
C PHE A 84 4.14 -8.67 -7.48
N ASN A 85 2.85 -8.74 -7.70
CA ASN A 85 1.94 -9.63 -6.98
C ASN A 85 0.83 -10.07 -7.94
N PRO A 86 1.13 -11.01 -8.86
CA PRO A 86 0.20 -11.37 -9.96
C PRO A 86 -1.18 -11.83 -9.49
N ASP A 87 -1.24 -12.46 -8.32
CA ASP A 87 -2.50 -13.01 -7.82
C ASP A 87 -3.23 -12.09 -6.85
N TRP A 88 -2.71 -10.88 -6.60
CA TRP A 88 -3.29 -9.92 -5.67
C TRP A 88 -3.45 -10.51 -4.27
N GLU A 89 -2.49 -11.32 -3.85
CA GLU A 89 -2.48 -11.87 -2.51
C GLU A 89 -2.30 -10.78 -1.46
N ASP A 90 -2.84 -11.00 -0.27
CA ASP A 90 -2.59 -10.10 0.85
C ASP A 90 -1.15 -10.33 1.34
N LEU A 91 -0.30 -9.35 1.14
CA LEU A 91 1.12 -9.44 1.48
C LEU A 91 1.42 -9.14 2.95
N TYR A 92 0.37 -8.86 3.74
CA TYR A 92 0.55 -8.46 5.14
C TYR A 92 1.38 -9.48 5.92
N ASP A 93 1.11 -10.76 5.75
CA ASP A 93 1.83 -11.81 6.49
C ASP A 93 3.33 -11.80 6.21
N ARG A 94 3.74 -11.37 5.02
CA ARG A 94 5.16 -11.28 4.68
C ARG A 94 5.88 -10.17 5.42
N ILE A 95 5.19 -9.05 5.67
CA ILE A 95 5.80 -7.87 6.29
C ILE A 95 5.61 -7.85 7.80
N ALA A 96 4.66 -8.61 8.33
CA ALA A 96 4.34 -8.65 9.74
C ALA A 96 5.12 -9.74 10.49
N GLN A 97 6.01 -10.45 9.81
CA GLN A 97 6.83 -11.48 10.44
C GLN A 97 7.80 -10.86 11.45
N PRO A 98 7.96 -11.48 12.62
CA PRO A 98 8.90 -11.00 13.63
C PRO A 98 10.35 -11.11 13.17
#